data_d519cb024252d2a5af187d14eeb9b311
#
_entry.id   d519cb024252d2a5af187d14eeb9b311
#
_cell.length_a   1.000
_cell.length_b   1.000
_cell.length_c   1.000
_cell.angle_alpha   90.00
_cell.angle_beta   90.00
_cell.angle_gamma   90.00
#
_symmetry.space_group_name_H-M   'P 1'
#
loop_
_entity.id
_entity.type
_entity.pdbx_description
1 polymer ?
#
loop_
_entity_poly.entity_id
_entity_poly.type
_entity_poly.pdbx_seq_one_letter_code
_entity_poly.pdbx_strand_id
1 'polypeptide(L)'
;MNVSEAQLYYFSPTHTSKRVGEAVAAGLQAARLVENDLTHTPADDAILPSSSVAVVAVPVYRGSVAPLALERLQGLHGDGTPVVLLAVYGNRDYEHALDDLDRFMTERGFVTVAAGTFVGEHSYSTPETPIAQGRPDAQDLAAATAFGAQVREKLAKTGSSPGRNPETASDTAATTRTTQTDSMDAAKAPATGALVPIDPAKLREPRTPLLPKLRFIRFVLGYRRRQKRNPVVLLPEGDAARCTQCGRCVALCPTQAIARGDELHTDPARCIRCCACVKGCAFGARTFRTPFAAALARNFARRKPPVTLL
;
A
#
# COMPACT_ATOMS: atom_id res chain seq x y z
N MET A 1 12.31 3.29 20.94
CA MET A 1 10.99 2.75 21.29
C MET A 1 10.97 1.27 20.97
N ASN A 2 10.69 0.40 21.93
CA ASN A 2 10.42 -1.02 21.62
C ASN A 2 9.00 -1.12 21.06
N VAL A 3 8.82 -1.77 19.92
CA VAL A 3 7.49 -1.96 19.32
C VAL A 3 6.74 -3.01 20.15
N SER A 4 5.88 -2.57 21.07
CA SER A 4 5.06 -3.47 21.87
C SER A 4 3.87 -4.02 21.09
N GLU A 5 3.26 -3.19 20.23
CA GLU A 5 2.12 -3.56 19.41
C GLU A 5 2.29 -3.02 17.98
N ALA A 6 2.02 -3.88 16.99
CA ALA A 6 1.90 -3.53 15.60
C ALA A 6 0.48 -3.86 15.10
N GLN A 7 -0.09 -2.96 14.31
CA GLN A 7 -1.39 -3.15 13.68
C GLN A 7 -1.22 -3.13 12.16
N LEU A 8 -1.50 -4.25 11.50
CA LEU A 8 -1.43 -4.41 10.07
C LEU A 8 -2.82 -4.19 9.46
N TYR A 9 -2.96 -3.17 8.64
CA TYR A 9 -4.14 -2.89 7.82
C TYR A 9 -3.84 -3.19 6.37
N TYR A 10 -4.66 -4.00 5.71
CA TYR A 10 -4.46 -4.28 4.28
C TYR A 10 -5.78 -4.36 3.50
N PHE A 11 -5.76 -3.82 2.28
CA PHE A 11 -6.75 -4.10 1.26
C PHE A 11 -6.11 -5.00 0.19
N SER A 12 -6.59 -6.24 0.02
CA SER A 12 -5.84 -7.23 -0.76
C SER A 12 -6.73 -8.26 -1.47
N PRO A 13 -7.52 -7.88 -2.49
CA PRO A 13 -8.43 -8.79 -3.19
C PRO A 13 -7.76 -10.02 -3.82
N THR A 14 -6.46 -9.95 -4.14
CA THR A 14 -5.66 -11.05 -4.71
C THR A 14 -4.50 -11.48 -3.81
N HIS A 15 -4.56 -11.15 -2.53
CA HIS A 15 -3.62 -11.52 -1.47
C HIS A 15 -2.18 -11.01 -1.62
N THR A 16 -1.84 -10.21 -2.62
CA THR A 16 -0.46 -9.72 -2.81
C THR A 16 -0.06 -8.67 -1.78
N SER A 17 -0.93 -7.68 -1.50
CA SER A 17 -0.67 -6.66 -0.47
C SER A 17 -0.66 -7.27 0.94
N LYS A 18 -1.56 -8.23 1.23
CA LYS A 18 -1.56 -8.99 2.47
C LYS A 18 -0.19 -9.63 2.72
N ARG A 19 0.29 -10.45 1.79
CA ARG A 19 1.58 -11.16 1.92
C ARG A 19 2.77 -10.23 2.16
N VAL A 20 2.81 -9.08 1.49
CA VAL A 20 3.86 -8.07 1.71
C VAL A 20 3.72 -7.43 3.09
N GLY A 21 2.49 -7.04 3.48
CA GLY A 21 2.20 -6.46 4.79
C GLY A 21 2.59 -7.40 5.94
N GLU A 22 2.20 -8.68 5.86
CA GLU A 22 2.55 -9.73 6.83
C GLU A 22 4.08 -9.88 6.96
N ALA A 23 4.80 -9.88 5.83
CA ALA A 23 6.27 -10.01 5.84
C ALA A 23 6.95 -8.79 6.50
N VAL A 24 6.49 -7.57 6.23
CA VAL A 24 6.99 -6.36 6.89
C VAL A 24 6.65 -6.38 8.38
N ALA A 25 5.43 -6.73 8.74
CA ALA A 25 5.00 -6.82 10.14
C ALA A 25 5.80 -7.87 10.91
N ALA A 26 6.10 -9.03 10.30
CA ALA A 26 6.97 -10.05 10.90
C ALA A 26 8.39 -9.50 11.18
N GLY A 27 8.93 -8.65 10.29
CA GLY A 27 10.23 -7.99 10.49
C GLY A 27 10.25 -6.99 11.65
N LEU A 28 9.11 -6.38 11.98
CA LEU A 28 8.99 -5.48 13.13
C LEU A 28 9.17 -6.23 14.46
N GLN A 29 8.87 -7.53 14.51
CA GLN A 29 8.95 -8.36 15.72
C GLN A 29 8.26 -7.71 16.93
N ALA A 30 7.08 -7.13 16.71
CA ALA A 30 6.25 -6.60 17.77
C ALA A 30 5.82 -7.72 18.72
N ALA A 31 5.69 -7.42 20.02
CA ALA A 31 5.22 -8.40 21.00
C ALA A 31 3.77 -8.85 20.71
N ARG A 32 2.96 -7.97 20.13
CA ARG A 32 1.60 -8.24 19.65
C ARG A 32 1.42 -7.71 18.21
N LEU A 33 0.89 -8.55 17.34
CA LEU A 33 0.45 -8.18 16.00
C LEU A 33 -1.06 -8.37 15.87
N VAL A 34 -1.76 -7.33 15.44
CA VAL A 34 -3.19 -7.38 15.10
C VAL A 34 -3.34 -7.18 13.60
N GLU A 35 -4.05 -8.09 12.94
CA GLU A 35 -4.33 -8.01 11.50
C GLU A 35 -5.74 -7.54 11.25
N ASN A 36 -5.90 -6.55 10.36
CA ASN A 36 -7.16 -5.93 9.98
C ASN A 36 -7.32 -6.05 8.45
N ASP A 37 -8.15 -6.99 8.01
CA ASP A 37 -8.45 -7.21 6.58
C ASP A 37 -9.55 -6.25 6.11
N LEU A 38 -9.17 -5.23 5.37
CA LEU A 38 -10.06 -4.24 4.80
C LEU A 38 -10.66 -4.65 3.45
N THR A 39 -10.41 -5.87 2.99
CA THR A 39 -10.87 -6.31 1.65
C THR A 39 -12.39 -6.33 1.57
N HIS A 40 -13.06 -6.74 2.63
CA HIS A 40 -14.53 -6.85 2.66
C HIS A 40 -15.20 -5.91 3.67
N THR A 41 -14.48 -5.48 4.71
CA THR A 41 -14.99 -4.68 5.82
C THR A 41 -14.17 -3.39 5.96
N PRO A 42 -14.75 -2.22 6.23
CA PRO A 42 -13.99 -1.04 6.58
C PRO A 42 -13.26 -1.21 7.92
N ALA A 43 -12.26 -0.38 8.18
CA ALA A 43 -11.69 -0.25 9.50
C ALA A 43 -12.76 0.29 10.46
N ASP A 44 -12.70 -0.19 11.69
CA ASP A 44 -13.50 0.38 12.78
C ASP A 44 -13.06 1.83 13.05
N ASP A 45 -13.96 2.64 13.59
CA ASP A 45 -13.64 3.98 14.08
C ASP A 45 -12.73 3.83 15.31
N ALA A 46 -11.43 4.06 15.11
CA ALA A 46 -10.40 3.87 16.12
C ALA A 46 -9.31 4.93 16.04
N ILE A 47 -8.81 5.35 17.20
CA ILE A 47 -7.63 6.19 17.34
C ILE A 47 -6.50 5.33 17.88
N LEU A 48 -5.45 5.14 17.06
CA LEU A 48 -4.27 4.39 17.48
C LEU A 48 -3.33 5.30 18.29
N PRO A 49 -2.82 4.83 19.45
CA PRO A 49 -1.89 5.61 20.26
C PRO A 49 -0.50 5.68 19.61
N SER A 50 0.27 6.71 19.94
CA SER A 50 1.67 6.87 19.49
C SER A 50 2.62 5.76 19.97
N SER A 51 2.20 4.93 20.94
CA SER A 51 2.96 3.76 21.42
C SER A 51 2.84 2.52 20.53
N SER A 52 1.88 2.48 19.60
CA SER A 52 1.73 1.41 18.62
C SER A 52 2.33 1.81 17.26
N VAL A 53 2.49 0.84 16.36
CA VAL A 53 2.96 1.04 14.98
C VAL A 53 1.90 0.53 14.01
N ALA A 54 1.46 1.38 13.09
CA ALA A 54 0.59 0.95 12.01
C ALA A 54 1.42 0.52 10.77
N VAL A 55 1.02 -0.58 10.12
CA VAL A 55 1.52 -0.99 8.80
C VAL A 55 0.32 -0.98 7.85
N VAL A 56 0.36 -0.17 6.81
CA VAL A 56 -0.74 -0.05 5.85
C VAL A 56 -0.29 -0.54 4.49
N ALA A 57 -0.89 -1.66 4.01
CA ALA A 57 -0.52 -2.31 2.76
C ALA A 57 -1.68 -2.28 1.75
N VAL A 58 -1.50 -1.55 0.64
CA VAL A 58 -2.55 -1.32 -0.35
C VAL A 58 -2.08 -1.61 -1.78
N PRO A 59 -2.98 -2.04 -2.69
CA PRO A 59 -2.65 -2.20 -4.09
C PRO A 59 -2.72 -0.88 -4.85
N VAL A 60 -1.86 -0.79 -5.87
CA VAL A 60 -1.84 0.34 -6.80
C VAL A 60 -2.77 0.08 -7.99
N TYR A 61 -3.76 0.92 -8.17
CA TYR A 61 -4.68 0.89 -9.31
C TYR A 61 -4.49 2.16 -10.16
N ARG A 62 -4.06 1.98 -11.40
CA ARG A 62 -3.82 3.08 -12.37
C ARG A 62 -2.82 4.14 -11.89
N GLY A 63 -1.87 3.78 -11.04
CA GLY A 63 -0.84 4.68 -10.55
C GLY A 63 -1.17 5.39 -9.23
N SER A 64 -2.38 5.19 -8.68
CA SER A 64 -2.81 5.71 -7.37
C SER A 64 -3.20 4.55 -6.45
N VAL A 65 -3.44 4.84 -5.19
CA VAL A 65 -4.06 3.85 -4.27
C VAL A 65 -5.42 3.42 -4.80
N ALA A 66 -5.78 2.16 -4.62
CA ALA A 66 -7.13 1.70 -4.93
C ALA A 66 -8.17 2.54 -4.14
N PRO A 67 -9.10 3.25 -4.79
CA PRO A 67 -10.01 4.17 -4.09
C PRO A 67 -10.79 3.51 -2.95
N LEU A 68 -11.22 2.27 -3.15
CA LEU A 68 -11.92 1.51 -2.12
C LEU A 68 -11.03 1.23 -0.89
N ALA A 69 -9.69 1.16 -1.04
CA ALA A 69 -8.79 1.00 0.10
C ALA A 69 -8.78 2.25 0.98
N LEU A 70 -8.75 3.45 0.37
CA LEU A 70 -8.85 4.71 1.10
C LEU A 70 -10.21 4.87 1.79
N GLU A 71 -11.30 4.50 1.08
CA GLU A 71 -12.65 4.50 1.66
C GLU A 71 -12.72 3.59 2.90
N ARG A 72 -12.12 2.41 2.83
CA ARG A 72 -12.11 1.45 3.94
C ARG A 72 -11.21 1.85 5.11
N LEU A 73 -10.25 2.74 4.89
CA LEU A 73 -9.37 3.29 5.93
C LEU A 73 -9.95 4.53 6.62
N GLN A 74 -11.13 5.04 6.22
CA GLN A 74 -11.63 6.34 6.69
C GLN A 74 -11.85 6.42 8.21
N GLY A 75 -12.28 5.35 8.86
CA GLY A 75 -12.49 5.29 10.31
C GLY A 75 -11.19 5.22 11.13
N LEU A 76 -10.04 5.01 10.47
CA LEU A 76 -8.78 4.86 11.17
C LEU A 76 -8.09 6.20 11.38
N HIS A 77 -7.76 6.51 12.64
CA HIS A 77 -7.04 7.72 13.06
C HIS A 77 -5.82 7.36 13.90
N GLY A 78 -4.85 8.26 13.96
CA GLY A 78 -3.67 8.18 14.81
C GLY A 78 -3.55 9.38 15.75
N ASP A 79 -2.91 9.19 16.87
CA ASP A 79 -2.48 10.26 17.79
C ASP A 79 -0.95 10.36 17.79
N GLY A 80 -0.41 10.90 16.70
CA GLY A 80 1.03 10.89 16.43
C GLY A 80 1.60 9.48 16.19
N THR A 81 0.75 8.54 15.80
CA THR A 81 1.08 7.12 15.63
C THR A 81 2.04 6.92 14.45
N PRO A 82 3.21 6.28 14.64
CA PRO A 82 4.08 5.92 13.54
C PRO A 82 3.41 4.97 12.56
N VAL A 83 3.52 5.28 11.25
CA VAL A 83 2.99 4.43 10.18
C VAL A 83 4.03 4.06 9.15
N VAL A 84 3.97 2.80 8.70
CA VAL A 84 4.74 2.24 7.58
C VAL A 84 3.80 2.08 6.39
N LEU A 85 4.10 2.75 5.28
CA LEU A 85 3.27 2.76 4.08
C LEU A 85 3.80 1.79 3.02
N LEU A 86 2.93 0.89 2.54
CA LEU A 86 3.30 -0.14 1.57
C LEU A 86 2.37 -0.06 0.36
N ALA A 87 2.93 0.23 -0.82
CA ALA A 87 2.24 0.22 -2.09
C ALA A 87 2.66 -1.02 -2.91
N VAL A 88 1.69 -1.90 -3.23
CA VAL A 88 1.94 -3.12 -4.00
C VAL A 88 1.39 -2.97 -5.42
N TYR A 89 2.27 -3.08 -6.42
CA TYR A 89 1.94 -2.78 -7.80
C TYR A 89 2.32 -3.90 -8.77
N GLY A 90 1.62 -3.95 -9.92
CA GLY A 90 1.78 -4.98 -10.94
C GLY A 90 2.93 -4.73 -11.91
N ASN A 91 4.14 -4.46 -11.44
CA ASN A 91 5.41 -4.32 -12.20
C ASN A 91 5.50 -3.16 -13.22
N ARG A 92 4.42 -2.41 -13.47
CA ARG A 92 4.47 -1.24 -14.36
C ARG A 92 5.06 -0.02 -13.64
N ASP A 93 4.29 0.58 -12.78
CA ASP A 93 4.59 1.82 -12.06
C ASP A 93 3.65 1.99 -10.87
N TYR A 94 4.10 2.64 -9.81
CA TYR A 94 3.26 3.01 -8.67
C TYR A 94 2.89 4.52 -8.67
N GLU A 95 3.51 5.31 -9.54
CA GLU A 95 3.23 6.74 -9.78
C GLU A 95 3.02 7.52 -8.47
N HIS A 96 1.80 7.93 -8.16
CA HIS A 96 1.45 8.77 -7.00
C HIS A 96 0.92 7.98 -5.79
N ALA A 97 0.92 6.65 -5.84
CA ALA A 97 0.24 5.86 -4.83
C ALA A 97 0.77 6.06 -3.41
N LEU A 98 2.09 6.22 -3.23
CA LEU A 98 2.64 6.51 -1.89
C LEU A 98 2.35 7.92 -1.43
N ASP A 99 2.39 8.91 -2.32
CA ASP A 99 2.07 10.31 -2.01
C ASP A 99 0.60 10.46 -1.61
N ASP A 100 -0.30 9.76 -2.33
CA ASP A 100 -1.73 9.72 -2.01
C ASP A 100 -1.97 9.10 -0.64
N LEU A 101 -1.29 7.98 -0.35
CA LEU A 101 -1.43 7.27 0.91
C LEU A 101 -0.84 8.06 2.09
N ASP A 102 0.33 8.69 1.89
CA ASP A 102 0.99 9.51 2.89
C ASP A 102 0.11 10.71 3.29
N ARG A 103 -0.37 11.46 2.32
CA ARG A 103 -1.28 12.57 2.57
C ARG A 103 -2.52 12.10 3.34
N PHE A 104 -3.14 11.01 2.90
CA PHE A 104 -4.34 10.47 3.52
C PHE A 104 -4.11 10.07 4.99
N MET A 105 -2.98 9.42 5.30
CA MET A 105 -2.66 8.99 6.66
C MET A 105 -2.21 10.16 7.54
N THR A 106 -1.44 11.10 7.00
CA THR A 106 -0.98 12.30 7.74
C THR A 106 -2.15 13.19 8.13
N GLU A 107 -3.13 13.40 7.25
CA GLU A 107 -4.37 14.12 7.55
C GLU A 107 -5.18 13.48 8.69
N ARG A 108 -4.92 12.21 9.00
CA ARG A 108 -5.56 11.43 10.08
C ARG A 108 -4.71 11.28 11.33
N GLY A 109 -3.65 12.07 11.48
CA GLY A 109 -2.83 12.12 12.69
C GLY A 109 -1.72 11.06 12.78
N PHE A 110 -1.39 10.38 11.67
CA PHE A 110 -0.25 9.48 11.61
C PHE A 110 1.04 10.19 11.22
N VAL A 111 2.17 9.63 11.65
CA VAL A 111 3.52 10.08 11.27
C VAL A 111 4.17 9.01 10.40
N THR A 112 4.39 9.30 9.13
CA THR A 112 5.02 8.36 8.21
C THR A 112 6.51 8.21 8.53
N VAL A 113 6.89 7.05 9.08
CA VAL A 113 8.26 6.74 9.50
C VAL A 113 9.02 5.89 8.51
N ALA A 114 8.32 5.19 7.63
CA ALA A 114 8.92 4.38 6.57
C ALA A 114 7.93 4.16 5.43
N ALA A 115 8.43 3.99 4.21
CA ALA A 115 7.61 3.68 3.04
C ALA A 115 8.31 2.67 2.13
N GLY A 116 7.53 1.82 1.46
CA GLY A 116 8.05 0.83 0.53
C GLY A 116 7.11 0.50 -0.61
N THR A 117 7.69 0.20 -1.78
CA THR A 117 6.97 -0.31 -2.93
C THR A 117 7.43 -1.72 -3.26
N PHE A 118 6.48 -2.60 -3.47
CA PHE A 118 6.73 -4.02 -3.76
C PHE A 118 5.97 -4.45 -5.00
N VAL A 119 6.55 -5.38 -5.76
CA VAL A 119 5.85 -5.92 -6.93
C VAL A 119 5.01 -7.13 -6.50
N GLY A 120 3.73 -7.10 -6.87
CA GLY A 120 2.82 -8.24 -6.82
C GLY A 120 2.45 -8.72 -8.22
N GLU A 121 1.98 -9.96 -8.33
CA GLU A 121 1.41 -10.44 -9.58
C GLU A 121 0.24 -9.55 -10.01
N HIS A 122 0.29 -9.06 -11.23
CA HIS A 122 -0.75 -8.17 -11.75
C HIS A 122 -2.10 -8.91 -11.85
N SER A 123 -3.18 -8.23 -11.50
CA SER A 123 -4.54 -8.80 -11.55
C SER A 123 -4.91 -9.39 -12.92
N TYR A 124 -4.36 -8.84 -14.01
CA TYR A 124 -4.61 -9.28 -15.39
C TYR A 124 -3.62 -10.35 -15.87
N SER A 125 -2.68 -10.79 -15.02
CA SER A 125 -1.76 -11.87 -15.36
C SER A 125 -2.50 -13.17 -15.60
N THR A 126 -2.18 -13.85 -16.70
CA THR A 126 -2.64 -15.20 -17.02
C THR A 126 -1.45 -16.06 -17.45
N PRO A 127 -1.56 -17.37 -17.55
CA PRO A 127 -0.48 -18.22 -18.08
C PRO A 127 0.00 -17.78 -19.47
N GLU A 128 -0.92 -17.29 -20.33
CA GLU A 128 -0.61 -16.85 -21.70
C GLU A 128 -0.02 -15.44 -21.75
N THR A 129 -0.34 -14.61 -20.76
CA THR A 129 0.17 -13.25 -20.63
C THR A 129 0.68 -12.97 -19.23
N PRO A 130 1.82 -13.57 -18.84
CA PRO A 130 2.33 -13.45 -17.48
C PRO A 130 2.82 -12.02 -17.19
N ILE A 131 2.38 -11.45 -16.07
CA ILE A 131 2.77 -10.11 -15.61
C ILE A 131 3.18 -10.23 -14.15
N ALA A 132 4.48 -10.25 -13.88
CA ALA A 132 5.04 -10.51 -12.56
C ALA A 132 4.44 -11.76 -11.88
N GLN A 133 4.23 -12.82 -12.67
CA GLN A 133 3.58 -14.05 -12.21
C GLN A 133 4.29 -14.64 -10.99
N GLY A 134 3.53 -15.08 -10.02
CA GLY A 134 4.01 -15.69 -8.77
C GLY A 134 4.57 -14.72 -7.74
N ARG A 135 4.61 -13.41 -8.04
CA ARG A 135 5.09 -12.40 -7.08
C ARG A 135 3.96 -11.92 -6.14
N PRO A 136 4.33 -11.53 -4.89
CA PRO A 136 5.66 -11.56 -4.29
C PRO A 136 6.16 -13.00 -4.10
N ASP A 137 7.40 -13.29 -4.54
CA ASP A 137 8.06 -14.57 -4.31
C ASP A 137 8.88 -14.58 -3.01
N ALA A 138 9.58 -15.66 -2.72
CA ALA A 138 10.38 -15.79 -1.49
C ALA A 138 11.43 -14.67 -1.35
N GLN A 139 12.04 -14.23 -2.45
CA GLN A 139 13.01 -13.12 -2.44
C GLN A 139 12.34 -11.79 -2.10
N ASP A 140 11.16 -11.52 -2.64
CA ASP A 140 10.41 -10.31 -2.36
C ASP A 140 9.95 -10.28 -0.89
N LEU A 141 9.49 -11.40 -0.37
CA LEU A 141 9.06 -11.51 1.03
C LEU A 141 10.24 -11.41 2.00
N ALA A 142 11.40 -11.99 1.67
CA ALA A 142 12.61 -11.80 2.46
C ALA A 142 13.05 -10.33 2.52
N ALA A 143 12.98 -9.62 1.38
CA ALA A 143 13.26 -8.18 1.34
C ALA A 143 12.25 -7.37 2.15
N ALA A 144 10.97 -7.74 2.13
CA ALA A 144 9.93 -7.11 2.95
C ALA A 144 10.17 -7.32 4.45
N THR A 145 10.54 -8.54 4.86
CA THR A 145 10.90 -8.84 6.26
C THR A 145 12.13 -8.07 6.71
N ALA A 146 13.17 -8.01 5.87
CA ALA A 146 14.38 -7.22 6.16
C ALA A 146 14.05 -5.73 6.30
N PHE A 147 13.17 -5.19 5.46
CA PHE A 147 12.69 -3.82 5.59
C PHE A 147 11.97 -3.58 6.92
N GLY A 148 11.09 -4.48 7.35
CA GLY A 148 10.45 -4.41 8.66
C GLY A 148 11.46 -4.40 9.82
N ALA A 149 12.54 -5.20 9.74
CA ALA A 149 13.62 -5.19 10.72
C ALA A 149 14.35 -3.84 10.77
N GLN A 150 14.61 -3.23 9.63
CA GLN A 150 15.21 -1.89 9.55
C GLN A 150 14.30 -0.81 10.17
N VAL A 151 12.98 -0.89 9.93
CA VAL A 151 12.01 0.00 10.58
C VAL A 151 12.05 -0.15 12.10
N ARG A 152 12.06 -1.39 12.61
CA ARG A 152 12.20 -1.65 14.06
C ARG A 152 13.46 -0.99 14.63
N GLU A 153 14.60 -1.14 13.95
CA GLU A 153 15.86 -0.52 14.39
C GLU A 153 15.78 1.01 14.41
N LYS A 154 15.15 1.62 13.39
CA LYS A 154 14.90 3.06 13.36
C LYS A 154 14.07 3.50 14.56
N LEU A 155 12.95 2.82 14.84
CA LEU A 155 12.07 3.14 15.95
C LEU A 155 12.75 2.93 17.32
N ALA A 156 13.60 1.92 17.45
CA ALA A 156 14.37 1.69 18.68
C ALA A 156 15.33 2.85 18.99
N LYS A 157 16.00 3.40 17.99
CA LYS A 157 16.91 4.54 18.14
C LYS A 157 16.18 5.82 18.57
N THR A 158 14.97 6.05 18.12
CA THR A 158 14.14 7.21 18.51
C THR A 158 13.69 7.18 19.98
N GLY A 159 13.61 6.00 20.59
CA GLY A 159 13.18 5.84 22.00
C GLY A 159 14.32 5.85 23.04
N SER A 160 15.58 5.89 22.61
CA SER A 160 16.74 5.85 23.49
C SER A 160 17.27 7.26 23.73
N SER A 161 16.57 8.05 24.56
CA SER A 161 17.19 9.22 25.19
C SER A 161 18.04 8.75 26.37
N PRO A 162 19.32 9.14 26.51
CA PRO A 162 20.05 8.92 27.74
C PRO A 162 19.37 9.70 28.84
N GLY A 163 18.99 8.99 29.91
CA GLY A 163 18.34 9.56 31.10
C GLY A 163 19.12 10.76 31.61
N ARG A 164 18.43 11.88 31.72
CA ARG A 164 18.92 13.04 32.45
C ARG A 164 18.99 12.62 33.93
N ASN A 165 20.20 12.45 34.47
CA ASN A 165 20.39 12.37 35.91
C ASN A 165 19.79 13.60 36.60
N PRO A 166 18.89 13.43 37.59
CA PRO A 166 18.43 14.54 38.38
C PRO A 166 19.37 14.77 39.58
N GLU A 167 20.53 15.36 39.33
CA GLU A 167 21.33 15.91 40.46
C GLU A 167 21.90 17.25 40.05
N THR A 168 21.69 18.18 40.96
CA THR A 168 22.13 19.56 41.10
C THR A 168 21.18 20.63 40.57
N ALA A 169 20.14 20.89 41.35
CA ALA A 169 19.58 22.22 41.42
C ALA A 169 20.22 22.94 42.57
N SER A 170 21.07 23.91 42.34
CA SER A 170 21.43 24.93 43.32
C SER A 170 20.94 26.27 42.82
N ASP A 171 20.17 26.90 43.69
CA ASP A 171 19.62 28.26 43.57
C ASP A 171 20.71 29.28 43.30
N THR A 172 20.46 30.17 42.35
CA THR A 172 20.81 31.60 42.50
C THR A 172 19.92 32.44 41.61
N ALA A 173 19.11 33.25 42.31
CA ALA A 173 18.33 34.31 41.69
C ALA A 173 19.24 35.49 41.29
N ALA A 174 19.07 36.03 40.08
CA ALA A 174 19.37 37.43 39.78
C ALA A 174 18.56 37.90 38.56
N THR A 175 17.76 38.90 38.87
CA THR A 175 17.00 39.77 37.99
C THR A 175 17.90 40.51 37.02
N THR A 176 17.58 40.56 35.72
CA THR A 176 17.78 41.77 34.88
C THR A 176 16.88 41.73 33.65
N ARG A 177 16.14 42.84 33.49
CA ARG A 177 15.36 43.25 32.28
C ARG A 177 16.31 43.62 31.16
N THR A 178 15.97 43.36 29.88
CA THR A 178 15.75 44.33 28.84
C THR A 178 15.84 43.79 27.42
N THR A 179 14.88 44.19 26.59
CA THR A 179 14.82 44.48 25.13
C THR A 179 14.79 43.31 24.13
N GLN A 180 13.63 43.36 23.44
CA GLN A 180 13.38 42.78 22.13
C GLN A 180 14.35 43.24 21.07
N THR A 181 14.84 42.29 20.25
CA THR A 181 15.11 42.52 18.83
C THR A 181 14.80 41.27 18.08
N ASP A 182 14.01 41.43 17.02
CA ASP A 182 13.67 40.45 16.01
C ASP A 182 14.94 39.86 15.37
N SER A 183 14.98 38.54 15.21
CA SER A 183 15.72 37.91 14.11
C SER A 183 15.21 36.50 13.84
N MET A 184 14.92 36.33 12.59
CA MET A 184 14.41 35.28 11.77
C MET A 184 15.03 33.88 12.03
N ASP A 185 14.19 32.85 11.86
CA ASP A 185 14.47 31.48 11.42
C ASP A 185 15.79 30.81 11.89
N ALA A 186 15.74 30.27 13.06
CA ALA A 186 16.58 29.11 13.41
C ALA A 186 15.69 27.85 13.34
N ALA A 187 15.87 27.02 12.34
CA ALA A 187 15.26 25.69 12.26
C ALA A 187 15.58 24.94 13.55
N LYS A 188 14.58 24.81 14.42
CA LYS A 188 14.66 24.11 15.69
C LYS A 188 15.02 22.65 15.40
N ALA A 189 16.22 22.23 15.75
CA ALA A 189 16.61 20.82 15.72
C ALA A 189 15.57 20.01 16.48
N PRO A 190 15.11 18.84 15.96
CA PRO A 190 14.06 18.05 16.59
C PRO A 190 14.54 17.62 17.97
N ALA A 191 13.67 17.73 18.97
CA ALA A 191 13.94 17.30 20.32
C ALA A 191 14.37 15.83 20.31
N THR A 192 15.46 15.49 20.99
CA THR A 192 16.00 14.12 21.11
C THR A 192 14.89 13.21 21.60
N GLY A 193 14.45 12.25 20.77
CA GLY A 193 13.35 11.32 21.06
C GLY A 193 12.11 11.47 20.17
N ALA A 194 12.01 12.51 19.34
CA ALA A 194 10.89 12.68 18.40
C ALA A 194 10.99 11.70 17.21
N LEU A 195 9.84 11.20 16.74
CA LEU A 195 9.76 10.43 15.50
C LEU A 195 10.29 11.29 14.33
N VAL A 196 11.15 10.69 13.52
CA VAL A 196 11.67 11.35 12.32
C VAL A 196 10.78 10.97 11.14
N PRO A 197 9.91 11.87 10.67
CA PRO A 197 9.06 11.62 9.52
C PRO A 197 9.93 11.52 8.25
N ILE A 198 9.46 10.74 7.30
CA ILE A 198 10.05 10.67 5.96
C ILE A 198 9.13 11.37 4.95
N ASP A 199 9.69 11.69 3.81
CA ASP A 199 8.96 12.19 2.64
C ASP A 199 8.93 11.07 1.57
N PRO A 200 7.80 10.34 1.41
CA PRO A 200 7.69 9.25 0.44
C PRO A 200 7.93 9.67 -1.02
N ALA A 201 7.75 10.96 -1.35
CA ALA A 201 8.05 11.49 -2.69
C ALA A 201 9.54 11.39 -3.06
N LYS A 202 10.42 11.16 -2.08
CA LYS A 202 11.85 10.89 -2.31
C LYS A 202 12.12 9.47 -2.80
N LEU A 203 11.14 8.58 -2.71
CA LEU A 203 11.25 7.20 -3.16
C LEU A 203 11.29 7.17 -4.69
N ARG A 204 12.38 6.69 -5.29
CA ARG A 204 12.59 6.69 -6.73
C ARG A 204 12.20 5.37 -7.35
N GLU A 205 11.29 5.40 -8.29
CA GLU A 205 10.90 4.22 -9.07
C GLU A 205 12.09 3.61 -9.82
N PRO A 206 12.22 2.27 -9.85
CA PRO A 206 13.19 1.59 -10.69
C PRO A 206 13.00 1.98 -12.16
N ARG A 207 14.06 2.46 -12.82
CA ARG A 207 14.00 2.98 -14.19
C ARG A 207 13.40 1.96 -15.15
N THR A 208 12.30 2.31 -15.77
CA THR A 208 11.74 1.59 -16.91
C THR A 208 12.44 2.09 -18.18
N PRO A 209 12.96 1.19 -19.06
CA PRO A 209 13.56 1.60 -20.32
C PRO A 209 12.61 2.47 -21.15
N LEU A 210 13.16 3.47 -21.85
CA LEU A 210 12.35 4.48 -22.56
C LEU A 210 11.48 3.86 -23.66
N LEU A 211 12.01 2.89 -24.41
CA LEU A 211 11.30 2.28 -25.54
C LEU A 211 10.02 1.53 -25.11
N PRO A 212 10.04 0.62 -24.12
CA PRO A 212 8.83 0.02 -23.57
C PRO A 212 7.81 1.06 -23.04
N LYS A 213 8.30 2.12 -22.39
CA LYS A 213 7.44 3.19 -21.88
C LYS A 213 6.72 3.92 -23.02
N LEU A 214 7.43 4.31 -24.07
CA LEU A 214 6.84 4.97 -25.24
C LEU A 214 5.85 4.07 -26.01
N ARG A 215 6.17 2.78 -26.17
CA ARG A 215 5.25 1.80 -26.78
C ARG A 215 3.96 1.68 -26.00
N PHE A 216 4.06 1.61 -24.66
CA PHE A 216 2.89 1.54 -23.81
C PHE A 216 2.05 2.83 -23.85
N ILE A 217 2.69 4.01 -23.83
CA ILE A 217 2.00 5.30 -23.99
C ILE A 217 1.24 5.34 -25.32
N ARG A 218 1.89 4.94 -26.42
CA ARG A 218 1.23 4.87 -27.74
C ARG A 218 0.03 3.92 -27.74
N PHE A 219 0.15 2.76 -27.09
CA PHE A 219 -0.95 1.83 -26.90
C PHE A 219 -2.11 2.48 -26.15
N VAL A 220 -1.83 3.14 -25.01
CA VAL A 220 -2.87 3.81 -24.19
C VAL A 220 -3.58 4.91 -24.97
N LEU A 221 -2.84 5.75 -25.70
CA LEU A 221 -3.43 6.80 -26.53
C LEU A 221 -4.32 6.22 -27.64
N GLY A 222 -3.88 5.16 -28.31
CA GLY A 222 -4.68 4.45 -29.32
C GLY A 222 -5.93 3.80 -28.72
N TYR A 223 -5.81 3.22 -27.53
CA TYR A 223 -6.94 2.66 -26.80
C TYR A 223 -7.97 3.74 -26.42
N ARG A 224 -7.51 4.88 -25.85
CA ARG A 224 -8.37 6.01 -25.49
C ARG A 224 -9.12 6.58 -26.70
N ARG A 225 -8.45 6.68 -27.88
CA ARG A 225 -9.09 7.12 -29.14
C ARG A 225 -10.19 6.17 -29.60
N ARG A 226 -9.96 4.85 -29.49
CA ARG A 226 -10.98 3.84 -29.82
C ARG A 226 -12.16 3.89 -28.85
N GLN A 227 -11.89 4.01 -27.55
CA GLN A 227 -12.93 4.12 -26.54
C GLN A 227 -13.81 5.36 -26.68
N LYS A 228 -13.28 6.49 -27.19
CA LYS A 228 -14.09 7.68 -27.48
C LYS A 228 -15.04 7.44 -28.66
N ARG A 229 -14.70 6.57 -29.63
CA ARG A 229 -15.53 6.26 -30.80
C ARG A 229 -16.51 5.12 -30.52
N ASN A 230 -16.05 4.11 -29.81
CA ASN A 230 -16.80 2.90 -29.45
C ASN A 230 -16.53 2.57 -27.97
N PRO A 231 -17.30 3.11 -27.04
CA PRO A 231 -17.13 2.81 -25.61
C PRO A 231 -17.50 1.35 -25.32
N VAL A 232 -16.54 0.59 -24.82
CA VAL A 232 -16.74 -0.80 -24.38
C VAL A 232 -16.35 -0.90 -22.91
N VAL A 233 -17.26 -1.38 -22.08
CA VAL A 233 -17.00 -1.68 -20.68
C VAL A 233 -16.47 -3.11 -20.58
N LEU A 234 -15.17 -3.26 -20.27
CA LEU A 234 -14.56 -4.57 -20.05
C LEU A 234 -14.75 -5.00 -18.61
N LEU A 235 -15.32 -6.18 -18.41
CA LEU A 235 -15.63 -6.78 -17.11
C LEU A 235 -15.16 -8.24 -17.08
N PRO A 236 -14.89 -8.81 -15.89
CA PRO A 236 -14.80 -10.25 -15.74
C PRO A 236 -16.11 -10.93 -16.08
N GLU A 237 -16.06 -11.98 -16.91
CA GLU A 237 -17.22 -12.72 -17.41
C GLU A 237 -17.15 -14.18 -16.94
N GLY A 238 -18.30 -14.81 -16.77
CA GLY A 238 -18.44 -16.22 -16.46
C GLY A 238 -18.69 -17.07 -17.71
N ASP A 239 -18.09 -18.23 -17.77
CA ASP A 239 -18.32 -19.25 -18.78
C ASP A 239 -19.33 -20.27 -18.23
N ALA A 240 -20.51 -20.31 -18.84
CA ALA A 240 -21.61 -21.18 -18.42
C ALA A 240 -21.26 -22.69 -18.49
N ALA A 241 -20.41 -23.08 -19.44
CA ALA A 241 -20.01 -24.47 -19.59
C ALA A 241 -19.08 -24.96 -18.46
N ARG A 242 -18.39 -24.05 -17.78
CA ARG A 242 -17.42 -24.34 -16.72
C ARG A 242 -17.91 -23.91 -15.33
N CYS A 243 -18.94 -23.09 -15.25
CA CYS A 243 -19.43 -22.56 -13.99
C CYS A 243 -20.29 -23.58 -13.26
N THR A 244 -19.88 -23.91 -12.04
CA THR A 244 -20.64 -24.82 -11.16
C THR A 244 -21.54 -24.08 -10.17
N GLN A 245 -21.65 -22.76 -10.28
CA GLN A 245 -22.43 -21.88 -9.38
C GLN A 245 -22.07 -22.05 -7.89
N CYS A 246 -20.80 -22.33 -7.60
CA CYS A 246 -20.33 -22.59 -6.23
C CYS A 246 -20.32 -21.33 -5.33
N GLY A 247 -20.61 -20.15 -5.86
CA GLY A 247 -20.67 -18.87 -5.12
C GLY A 247 -19.32 -18.29 -4.68
N ARG A 248 -18.17 -18.95 -4.99
CA ARG A 248 -16.85 -18.46 -4.55
C ARG A 248 -16.50 -17.08 -5.09
N CYS A 249 -16.87 -16.79 -6.35
CA CYS A 249 -16.65 -15.46 -6.95
C CYS A 249 -17.49 -14.37 -6.28
N VAL A 250 -18.67 -14.71 -5.76
CA VAL A 250 -19.52 -13.81 -4.96
C VAL A 250 -18.82 -13.48 -3.64
N ALA A 251 -18.36 -14.50 -2.90
CA ALA A 251 -17.70 -14.33 -1.62
C ALA A 251 -16.38 -13.54 -1.72
N LEU A 252 -15.63 -13.70 -2.83
CA LEU A 252 -14.36 -13.01 -3.05
C LEU A 252 -14.53 -11.56 -3.58
N CYS A 253 -15.74 -11.15 -3.93
CA CYS A 253 -15.95 -9.82 -4.52
C CYS A 253 -16.04 -8.73 -3.44
N PRO A 254 -15.04 -7.82 -3.33
CA PRO A 254 -15.02 -6.82 -2.27
C PRO A 254 -16.13 -5.77 -2.39
N THR A 255 -16.74 -5.65 -3.57
CA THR A 255 -17.82 -4.70 -3.89
C THR A 255 -19.17 -5.38 -4.14
N GLN A 256 -19.25 -6.71 -3.96
CA GLN A 256 -20.47 -7.48 -4.23
C GLN A 256 -21.03 -7.24 -5.65
N ALA A 257 -20.14 -7.09 -6.64
CA ALA A 257 -20.52 -6.89 -8.04
C ALA A 257 -21.01 -8.17 -8.74
N ILE A 258 -21.07 -9.30 -8.04
CA ILE A 258 -21.54 -10.58 -8.54
C ILE A 258 -22.61 -11.08 -7.57
N ALA A 259 -23.82 -11.33 -8.08
CA ALA A 259 -24.91 -11.82 -7.28
C ALA A 259 -24.86 -13.36 -7.15
N ARG A 260 -25.33 -13.89 -6.01
CA ARG A 260 -25.52 -15.34 -5.84
C ARG A 260 -26.69 -15.81 -6.72
N GLY A 261 -26.49 -16.88 -7.46
CA GLY A 261 -27.43 -17.38 -8.45
C GLY A 261 -27.28 -16.73 -9.84
N ASP A 262 -26.43 -15.71 -9.94
CA ASP A 262 -26.07 -15.06 -11.21
C ASP A 262 -24.53 -14.87 -11.32
N GLU A 263 -23.81 -15.95 -11.07
CA GLU A 263 -22.35 -15.96 -11.05
C GLU A 263 -21.71 -15.72 -12.43
N LEU A 264 -22.47 -15.73 -13.50
CA LEU A 264 -22.00 -15.48 -14.86
C LEU A 264 -21.81 -13.99 -15.15
N HIS A 265 -22.65 -13.15 -14.58
CA HIS A 265 -22.65 -11.71 -14.82
C HIS A 265 -21.85 -10.92 -13.78
N THR A 266 -21.48 -9.71 -14.14
CA THR A 266 -20.76 -8.78 -13.27
C THR A 266 -21.39 -7.40 -13.40
N ASP A 267 -21.84 -6.82 -12.31
CA ASP A 267 -22.38 -5.46 -12.28
C ASP A 267 -21.29 -4.43 -12.65
N PRO A 268 -21.44 -3.69 -13.76
CA PRO A 268 -20.45 -2.72 -14.20
C PRO A 268 -20.31 -1.51 -13.27
N ALA A 269 -21.35 -1.16 -12.53
CA ALA A 269 -21.35 -0.01 -11.63
C ALA A 269 -20.54 -0.29 -10.35
N ARG A 270 -20.50 -1.56 -9.92
CA ARG A 270 -19.83 -1.99 -8.67
C ARG A 270 -18.45 -2.57 -8.91
N CYS A 271 -18.15 -3.07 -10.12
CA CYS A 271 -16.92 -3.80 -10.39
C CYS A 271 -15.68 -2.90 -10.48
N ILE A 272 -14.74 -3.03 -9.53
CA ILE A 272 -13.45 -2.35 -9.51
C ILE A 272 -12.36 -3.04 -10.34
N ARG A 273 -12.66 -4.14 -11.02
CA ARG A 273 -11.72 -4.94 -11.86
C ARG A 273 -10.49 -5.47 -11.13
N CYS A 274 -10.63 -5.78 -9.85
CA CYS A 274 -9.55 -6.36 -9.03
C CYS A 274 -9.19 -7.80 -9.43
N CYS A 275 -10.04 -8.48 -10.18
CA CYS A 275 -9.89 -9.86 -10.62
C CYS A 275 -9.83 -10.92 -9.50
N ALA A 276 -10.27 -10.62 -8.27
CA ALA A 276 -10.37 -11.62 -7.21
C ALA A 276 -11.23 -12.82 -7.64
N CYS A 277 -12.37 -12.55 -8.30
CA CYS A 277 -13.25 -13.58 -8.83
C CYS A 277 -12.59 -14.44 -9.92
N VAL A 278 -11.66 -13.88 -10.70
CA VAL A 278 -10.93 -14.61 -11.75
C VAL A 278 -9.85 -15.48 -11.13
N LYS A 279 -9.00 -14.90 -10.27
CA LYS A 279 -7.89 -15.61 -9.61
C LYS A 279 -8.36 -16.69 -8.64
N GLY A 280 -9.53 -16.48 -8.01
CA GLY A 280 -10.10 -17.40 -7.04
C GLY A 280 -11.03 -18.46 -7.63
N CYS A 281 -11.31 -18.45 -8.93
CA CYS A 281 -12.18 -19.45 -9.55
C CYS A 281 -11.45 -20.78 -9.77
N ALA A 282 -11.72 -21.78 -8.94
CA ALA A 282 -11.06 -23.10 -9.02
C ALA A 282 -11.33 -23.82 -10.36
N PHE A 283 -12.44 -23.53 -11.02
CA PHE A 283 -12.81 -24.15 -12.30
C PHE A 283 -12.37 -23.34 -13.51
N GLY A 284 -11.71 -22.18 -13.31
CA GLY A 284 -11.33 -21.25 -14.37
C GLY A 284 -12.52 -20.77 -15.21
N ALA A 285 -13.73 -20.80 -14.64
CA ALA A 285 -14.95 -20.34 -15.29
C ALA A 285 -15.03 -18.82 -15.40
N ARG A 286 -14.38 -18.07 -14.48
CA ARG A 286 -14.32 -16.61 -14.53
C ARG A 286 -13.08 -16.17 -15.27
N THR A 287 -13.24 -15.32 -16.29
CA THR A 287 -12.13 -14.79 -17.10
C THR A 287 -12.25 -13.27 -17.23
N PHE A 288 -11.10 -12.62 -17.42
CA PHE A 288 -11.07 -11.19 -17.73
C PHE A 288 -10.15 -10.93 -18.92
N ARG A 289 -10.74 -10.63 -20.05
CA ARG A 289 -10.02 -10.35 -21.29
C ARG A 289 -9.87 -8.84 -21.48
N THR A 290 -8.64 -8.38 -21.52
CA THR A 290 -8.32 -6.96 -21.74
C THR A 290 -7.08 -6.80 -22.58
N PRO A 291 -7.07 -5.85 -23.54
CA PRO A 291 -5.88 -5.58 -24.35
C PRO A 291 -4.71 -5.03 -23.50
N PHE A 292 -4.99 -4.58 -22.28
CA PHE A 292 -3.95 -4.16 -21.34
C PHE A 292 -3.07 -5.32 -20.88
N ALA A 293 -3.59 -6.55 -20.74
CA ALA A 293 -2.81 -7.70 -20.30
C ALA A 293 -1.58 -7.93 -21.21
N ALA A 294 -1.82 -8.09 -22.53
CA ALA A 294 -0.74 -8.26 -23.50
C ALA A 294 0.20 -7.05 -23.59
N ALA A 295 -0.35 -5.83 -23.49
CA ALA A 295 0.47 -4.61 -23.53
C ALA A 295 1.38 -4.49 -22.29
N LEU A 296 0.89 -4.85 -21.10
CA LEU A 296 1.66 -4.86 -19.85
C LEU A 296 2.73 -5.96 -19.86
N ALA A 297 2.35 -7.20 -20.21
CA ALA A 297 3.28 -8.31 -20.29
C ALA A 297 4.45 -8.01 -21.25
N ARG A 298 4.16 -7.46 -22.43
CA ARG A 298 5.18 -7.13 -23.45
C ARG A 298 6.14 -6.01 -23.03
N ASN A 299 5.65 -4.98 -22.34
CA ASN A 299 6.43 -3.77 -22.07
C ASN A 299 7.06 -3.72 -20.67
N PHE A 300 6.56 -4.52 -19.74
CA PHE A 300 7.00 -4.49 -18.33
C PHE A 300 7.37 -5.90 -17.81
N ALA A 301 7.98 -6.73 -18.64
CA ALA A 301 8.40 -8.08 -18.27
C ALA A 301 9.62 -8.08 -17.32
N ARG A 302 10.45 -7.04 -17.35
CA ARG A 302 11.67 -6.97 -16.54
C ARG A 302 11.32 -6.96 -15.06
N ARG A 303 11.96 -7.86 -14.27
CA ARG A 303 11.85 -7.88 -12.82
C ARG A 303 12.32 -6.55 -12.22
N LYS A 304 11.50 -5.92 -11.41
CA LYS A 304 11.85 -4.75 -10.61
C LYS A 304 12.08 -5.17 -9.15
N PRO A 305 13.13 -4.66 -8.49
CA PRO A 305 13.32 -4.89 -7.06
C PRO A 305 12.30 -4.07 -6.24
N PRO A 306 12.08 -4.42 -4.96
CA PRO A 306 11.46 -3.51 -4.01
C PRO A 306 12.25 -2.22 -3.88
N VAL A 307 11.57 -1.12 -3.57
CA VAL A 307 12.22 0.17 -3.23
C VAL A 307 11.66 0.62 -1.89
N THR A 308 12.55 0.96 -0.97
CA THR A 308 12.20 1.29 0.41
C THR A 308 12.89 2.58 0.86
N LEU A 309 12.26 3.30 1.79
CA LEU A 309 12.76 4.52 2.41
C LEU A 309 12.52 4.43 3.93
N LEU A 310 13.53 4.84 4.71
CA LEU A 310 13.54 4.88 6.17
C LEU A 310 13.74 6.28 6.70
#